data_b17cf455dc6394d83769275a23ea0ba6
#
_entry.id   b17cf455dc6394d83769275a23ea0ba6
#
_cell.length_a   1.000
_cell.length_b   1.000
_cell.length_c   1.000
_cell.angle_alpha   90.00
_cell.angle_beta   90.00
_cell.angle_gamma   90.00
#
_symmetry.space_group_name_H-M   'P 1'
#
loop_
_entity.id
_entity.type
_entity.pdbx_description
1 polymer ?
#
loop_
_entity_poly.entity_id
_entity_poly.type
_entity_poly.pdbx_seq_one_letter_code
_entity_poly.pdbx_strand_id
1 'polypeptide(L)'
;MIDLIQLPWSPFCIVQRAILEFSGARFKITNIPTGDRSLVWRLTKQRYYSVPIIRDGKSVIFEVNDDSQVIAKYLDARLGLGLFPRELRGVQTILWRYIENEVEGVGFKLNDSYWRQSVPPADHLQFLRHKERKFGRGCLEIWKTQREALLAQLEQLLAPFEAMLLVRPFLLDARPRFVDFDLYGILGNFLHSGRYRLPPAHDRLRQWHRRMSGAQLKSFAREKELHP
;
A
#
# COMPACT_ATOMS: atom_id res chain seq x y z
N MET A 1 -1.92 -18.70 -13.35
CA MET A 1 -2.58 -18.22 -12.09
C MET A 1 -1.58 -17.31 -11.40
N ILE A 2 -2.00 -16.11 -11.07
CA ILE A 2 -1.17 -15.11 -10.40
C ILE A 2 -0.98 -15.52 -8.94
N ASP A 3 0.27 -15.41 -8.42
CA ASP A 3 0.62 -15.66 -7.02
C ASP A 3 1.28 -14.39 -6.45
N LEU A 4 0.66 -13.79 -5.44
CA LEU A 4 1.18 -12.64 -4.71
C LEU A 4 1.97 -13.12 -3.51
N ILE A 5 3.27 -12.90 -3.53
CA ILE A 5 4.18 -13.16 -2.40
C ILE A 5 4.27 -11.88 -1.57
N GLN A 6 3.88 -11.96 -0.30
CA GLN A 6 3.66 -10.76 0.50
C GLN A 6 4.02 -10.92 1.99
N LEU A 7 4.11 -9.75 2.64
CA LEU A 7 3.85 -9.58 4.08
C LEU A 7 2.48 -8.93 4.22
N PRO A 8 1.53 -9.50 4.99
CA PRO A 8 0.14 -9.05 5.01
C PRO A 8 -0.07 -7.58 5.39
N TRP A 9 0.84 -7.04 6.20
CA TRP A 9 0.80 -5.68 6.74
C TRP A 9 1.64 -4.67 5.95
N SER A 10 2.45 -5.12 4.99
CA SER A 10 3.26 -4.22 4.17
C SER A 10 2.36 -3.32 3.31
N PRO A 11 2.57 -1.98 3.31
CA PRO A 11 1.74 -1.06 2.55
C PRO A 11 1.70 -1.42 1.07
N PHE A 12 2.86 -1.63 0.46
CA PHE A 12 2.98 -1.98 -0.96
C PHE A 12 2.37 -3.35 -1.31
N CYS A 13 2.36 -4.29 -0.35
CA CYS A 13 1.66 -5.57 -0.53
C CYS A 13 0.14 -5.40 -0.49
N ILE A 14 -0.36 -4.52 0.39
CA ILE A 14 -1.78 -4.19 0.47
C ILE A 14 -2.24 -3.55 -0.85
N VAL A 15 -1.44 -2.64 -1.44
CA VAL A 15 -1.69 -2.06 -2.78
C VAL A 15 -1.94 -3.16 -3.81
N GLN A 16 -1.00 -4.07 -3.98
CA GLN A 16 -1.09 -5.09 -5.03
C GLN A 16 -2.23 -6.09 -4.77
N ARG A 17 -2.49 -6.42 -3.51
CA ARG A 17 -3.63 -7.26 -3.14
C ARG A 17 -4.95 -6.57 -3.48
N ALA A 18 -5.11 -5.30 -3.15
CA ALA A 18 -6.32 -4.54 -3.47
C ALA A 18 -6.55 -4.42 -4.99
N ILE A 19 -5.49 -4.22 -5.78
CA ILE A 19 -5.57 -4.23 -7.26
C ILE A 19 -6.04 -5.60 -7.77
N LEU A 20 -5.49 -6.70 -7.25
CA LEU A 20 -5.89 -8.05 -7.63
C LEU A 20 -7.34 -8.36 -7.22
N GLU A 21 -7.77 -7.94 -6.04
CA GLU A 21 -9.15 -8.07 -5.57
C GLU A 21 -10.12 -7.26 -6.45
N PHE A 22 -9.74 -6.04 -6.81
CA PHE A 22 -10.49 -5.19 -7.74
C PHE A 22 -10.65 -5.82 -9.12
N SER A 23 -9.59 -6.45 -9.62
CA SER A 23 -9.60 -7.07 -10.95
C SER A 23 -10.60 -8.22 -11.10
N GLY A 24 -11.03 -8.85 -9.99
CA GLY A 24 -11.83 -10.08 -10.00
C GLY A 24 -11.07 -11.32 -10.47
N ALA A 25 -9.82 -11.21 -10.87
CA ALA A 25 -9.00 -12.34 -11.31
C ALA A 25 -8.74 -13.34 -10.18
N ARG A 26 -8.67 -14.62 -10.53
CA ARG A 26 -8.25 -15.65 -9.56
C ARG A 26 -6.75 -15.51 -9.27
N PHE A 27 -6.39 -15.38 -8.03
CA PHE A 27 -5.00 -15.31 -7.58
C PHE A 27 -4.80 -16.08 -6.28
N LYS A 28 -3.54 -16.39 -5.99
CA LYS A 28 -3.09 -17.02 -4.76
C LYS A 28 -2.33 -15.99 -3.93
N ILE A 29 -2.35 -16.14 -2.61
CA ILE A 29 -1.52 -15.38 -1.69
C ILE A 29 -0.53 -16.33 -1.03
N THR A 30 0.76 -15.97 -1.08
CA THR A 30 1.83 -16.64 -0.36
C THR A 30 2.42 -15.66 0.65
N ASN A 31 2.06 -15.81 1.93
CA ASN A 31 2.66 -15.02 3.00
C ASN A 31 4.05 -15.57 3.33
N ILE A 32 5.03 -14.69 3.52
CA ILE A 32 6.37 -15.05 3.96
C ILE A 32 6.62 -14.57 5.40
N PRO A 33 7.51 -15.23 6.16
CA PRO A 33 7.94 -14.73 7.46
C PRO A 33 8.65 -13.38 7.33
N THR A 34 8.56 -12.55 8.37
CA THR A 34 9.22 -11.22 8.40
C THR A 34 10.74 -11.34 8.27
N GLY A 35 11.33 -12.32 8.92
CA GLY A 35 12.78 -12.54 8.96
C GLY A 35 13.32 -13.43 7.83
N ASP A 36 12.49 -14.17 7.11
CA ASP A 36 12.95 -15.10 6.06
C ASP A 36 12.64 -14.55 4.66
N ARG A 37 13.69 -14.26 3.92
CA ARG A 37 13.65 -13.79 2.52
C ARG A 37 14.11 -14.85 1.50
N SER A 38 14.29 -16.10 1.92
CA SER A 38 14.81 -17.20 1.07
C SER A 38 13.98 -17.40 -0.20
N LEU A 39 12.64 -17.34 -0.06
CA LEU A 39 11.75 -17.46 -1.23
C LEU A 39 11.92 -16.27 -2.18
N VAL A 40 11.99 -15.06 -1.66
CA VAL A 40 12.18 -13.82 -2.43
C VAL A 40 13.51 -13.89 -3.20
N TRP A 41 14.60 -14.18 -2.51
CA TRP A 41 15.93 -14.34 -3.09
C TRP A 41 15.96 -15.35 -4.23
N ARG A 42 15.38 -16.53 -4.01
CA ARG A 42 15.31 -17.59 -5.01
C ARG A 42 14.50 -17.17 -6.24
N LEU A 43 13.30 -16.60 -6.05
CA LEU A 43 12.42 -16.20 -7.15
C LEU A 43 13.03 -15.09 -7.99
N THR A 44 13.69 -14.14 -7.37
CA THR A 44 14.28 -12.97 -8.06
C THR A 44 15.71 -13.22 -8.55
N LYS A 45 16.25 -14.43 -8.35
CA LYS A 45 17.66 -14.76 -8.66
C LYS A 45 18.60 -13.77 -7.98
N GLN A 46 18.36 -13.49 -6.71
CA GLN A 46 19.13 -12.60 -5.83
C GLN A 46 19.16 -11.11 -6.25
N ARG A 47 18.24 -10.69 -7.12
CA ARG A 47 18.18 -9.31 -7.61
C ARG A 47 17.29 -8.40 -6.77
N TYR A 48 16.42 -8.97 -5.92
CA TYR A 48 15.48 -8.21 -5.10
C TYR A 48 15.28 -8.89 -3.76
N TYR A 49 15.17 -8.10 -2.69
CA TYR A 49 15.09 -8.60 -1.32
C TYR A 49 13.76 -8.30 -0.63
N SER A 50 12.94 -7.43 -1.21
CA SER A 50 11.72 -6.95 -0.59
C SER A 50 10.46 -7.64 -1.15
N VAL A 51 9.32 -7.27 -0.63
CA VAL A 51 7.98 -7.63 -1.12
C VAL A 51 7.20 -6.35 -1.39
N PRO A 52 6.21 -6.39 -2.27
CA PRO A 52 5.57 -7.54 -2.93
C PRO A 52 6.37 -8.14 -4.10
N ILE A 53 6.02 -9.38 -4.46
CA ILE A 53 6.42 -10.03 -5.71
C ILE A 53 5.18 -10.65 -6.33
N ILE A 54 5.03 -10.54 -7.64
CA ILE A 54 4.06 -11.29 -8.42
C ILE A 54 4.77 -12.39 -9.20
N ARG A 55 4.24 -13.62 -9.10
CA ARG A 55 4.58 -14.70 -10.01
C ARG A 55 3.38 -14.98 -10.90
N ASP A 56 3.53 -14.84 -12.21
CA ASP A 56 2.52 -15.21 -13.20
C ASP A 56 3.12 -16.21 -14.21
N GLY A 57 2.76 -17.47 -14.04
CA GLY A 57 3.38 -18.57 -14.77
C GLY A 57 4.88 -18.66 -14.52
N LYS A 58 5.69 -18.43 -15.57
CA LYS A 58 7.16 -18.41 -15.49
C LYS A 58 7.74 -17.01 -15.18
N SER A 59 6.92 -15.97 -15.26
CA SER A 59 7.34 -14.58 -15.04
C SER A 59 7.35 -14.25 -13.55
N VAL A 60 8.38 -13.52 -13.12
CA VAL A 60 8.50 -12.99 -11.76
C VAL A 60 8.67 -11.48 -11.87
N ILE A 61 7.70 -10.74 -11.35
CA ILE A 61 7.64 -9.29 -11.39
C ILE A 61 7.84 -8.75 -9.97
N PHE A 62 8.73 -7.79 -9.83
CA PHE A 62 9.05 -7.13 -8.56
C PHE A 62 9.39 -5.67 -8.82
N GLU A 63 9.33 -4.86 -7.77
CA GLU A 63 9.64 -3.44 -7.84
C GLU A 63 11.13 -3.19 -8.10
N VAL A 64 11.45 -2.02 -8.62
CA VAL A 64 12.82 -1.52 -8.73
C VAL A 64 13.00 -0.34 -7.78
N ASN A 65 14.24 -0.03 -7.42
CA ASN A 65 14.55 0.88 -6.31
C ASN A 65 13.82 2.24 -6.37
N ASP A 66 13.59 2.77 -7.57
CA ASP A 66 13.02 4.10 -7.76
C ASP A 66 11.60 4.07 -8.36
N ASP A 67 11.00 2.89 -8.55
CA ASP A 67 9.65 2.73 -9.09
C ASP A 67 8.90 1.60 -8.38
N SER A 68 8.06 1.97 -7.41
CA SER A 68 7.13 1.07 -6.69
C SER A 68 5.88 0.75 -7.51
N GLN A 69 5.78 1.22 -8.76
CA GLN A 69 4.61 1.04 -9.63
C GLN A 69 4.77 -0.13 -10.63
N VAL A 70 5.94 -0.79 -10.66
CA VAL A 70 6.24 -1.82 -11.68
C VAL A 70 5.20 -2.93 -11.67
N ILE A 71 4.87 -3.45 -10.49
CA ILE A 71 3.86 -4.51 -10.34
C ILE A 71 2.48 -4.00 -10.72
N ALA A 72 2.09 -2.82 -10.25
CA ALA A 72 0.78 -2.23 -10.56
C ALA A 72 0.62 -1.97 -12.06
N LYS A 73 1.65 -1.46 -12.73
CA LYS A 73 1.68 -1.29 -14.20
C LYS A 73 1.56 -2.62 -14.94
N TYR A 74 2.25 -3.65 -14.43
CA TYR A 74 2.12 -5.01 -14.99
C TYR A 74 0.69 -5.54 -14.85
N LEU A 75 0.10 -5.43 -13.66
CA LEU A 75 -1.26 -5.89 -13.40
C LEU A 75 -2.29 -5.12 -14.22
N ASP A 76 -2.12 -3.79 -14.36
CA ASP A 76 -2.97 -2.95 -15.19
C ASP A 76 -2.97 -3.40 -16.65
N ALA A 77 -1.77 -3.56 -17.23
CA ALA A 77 -1.62 -4.03 -18.61
C ALA A 77 -2.14 -5.47 -18.80
N ARG A 78 -1.86 -6.36 -17.83
CA ARG A 78 -2.21 -7.79 -17.90
C ARG A 78 -3.70 -8.05 -17.78
N LEU A 79 -4.41 -7.22 -17.00
CA LEU A 79 -5.82 -7.41 -16.63
C LEU A 79 -6.75 -6.32 -17.21
N GLY A 80 -6.19 -5.33 -17.92
CA GLY A 80 -6.95 -4.28 -18.60
C GLY A 80 -7.71 -3.37 -17.63
N LEU A 81 -7.12 -2.98 -16.49
CA LEU A 81 -7.84 -2.32 -15.40
C LEU A 81 -8.05 -0.81 -15.63
N GLY A 82 -7.19 -0.18 -16.44
CA GLY A 82 -7.20 1.26 -16.71
C GLY A 82 -6.78 2.11 -15.52
N LEU A 83 -5.81 1.62 -14.73
CA LEU A 83 -5.33 2.33 -13.54
C LEU A 83 -4.43 3.53 -13.90
N PHE A 84 -3.78 3.49 -15.07
CA PHE A 84 -2.82 4.50 -15.52
C PHE A 84 -3.27 5.17 -16.84
N PRO A 85 -4.43 5.85 -16.90
CA PRO A 85 -4.85 6.52 -18.11
C PRO A 85 -3.87 7.64 -18.49
N ARG A 86 -3.63 7.80 -19.78
CA ARG A 86 -2.58 8.70 -20.31
C ARG A 86 -2.76 10.15 -19.86
N GLU A 87 -4.00 10.63 -19.85
CA GLU A 87 -4.40 11.98 -19.47
C GLU A 87 -4.14 12.31 -18.00
N LEU A 88 -4.11 11.30 -17.11
CA LEU A 88 -3.85 11.47 -15.68
C LEU A 88 -2.40 11.17 -15.27
N ARG A 89 -1.52 10.79 -16.19
CA ARG A 89 -0.16 10.36 -15.89
C ARG A 89 0.61 11.37 -15.02
N GLY A 90 0.57 12.65 -15.40
CA GLY A 90 1.32 13.70 -14.68
C GLY A 90 0.83 13.88 -13.25
N VAL A 91 -0.48 14.03 -13.07
CA VAL A 91 -1.07 14.24 -11.74
C VAL A 91 -0.92 12.99 -10.86
N GLN A 92 -1.06 11.77 -11.41
CA GLN A 92 -0.80 10.54 -10.68
C GLN A 92 0.65 10.45 -10.20
N THR A 93 1.62 10.88 -11.01
CA THR A 93 3.04 10.91 -10.61
C THR A 93 3.29 11.84 -9.43
N ILE A 94 2.65 13.01 -9.42
CA ILE A 94 2.76 13.97 -8.31
C ILE A 94 2.14 13.40 -7.04
N LEU A 95 0.91 12.86 -7.14
CA LEU A 95 0.21 12.27 -5.99
C LEU A 95 0.92 11.04 -5.44
N TRP A 96 1.39 10.15 -6.31
CA TRP A 96 2.16 8.98 -5.90
C TRP A 96 3.38 9.39 -5.05
N ARG A 97 4.18 10.36 -5.53
CA ARG A 97 5.33 10.85 -4.77
C ARG A 97 4.92 11.47 -3.43
N TYR A 98 3.83 12.21 -3.41
CA TYR A 98 3.31 12.78 -2.17
C TYR A 98 2.86 11.69 -1.19
N ILE A 99 2.13 10.69 -1.67
CA ILE A 99 1.65 9.57 -0.85
C ILE A 99 2.84 8.79 -0.27
N GLU A 100 3.81 8.40 -1.07
CA GLU A 100 4.92 7.55 -0.63
C GLU A 100 6.00 8.32 0.15
N ASN A 101 6.26 9.58 -0.14
CA ASN A 101 7.29 10.33 0.56
C ASN A 101 6.76 10.99 1.84
N GLU A 102 5.56 11.59 1.79
CA GLU A 102 5.04 12.37 2.92
C GLU A 102 4.12 11.51 3.80
N VAL A 103 3.06 10.93 3.23
CA VAL A 103 2.04 10.21 4.00
C VAL A 103 2.60 8.90 4.56
N GLU A 104 3.27 8.09 3.72
CA GLU A 104 3.93 6.84 4.16
C GLU A 104 5.00 7.13 5.20
N GLY A 105 5.79 8.17 4.97
CA GLY A 105 6.86 8.60 5.87
C GLY A 105 6.41 8.87 7.31
N VAL A 106 5.16 9.24 7.53
CA VAL A 106 4.55 9.44 8.85
C VAL A 106 3.78 8.20 9.31
N GLY A 107 2.99 7.63 8.41
CA GLY A 107 2.08 6.50 8.71
C GLY A 107 2.80 5.27 9.24
N PHE A 108 3.92 4.87 8.62
CA PHE A 108 4.66 3.70 9.08
C PHE A 108 5.33 3.90 10.44
N LYS A 109 5.76 5.13 10.78
CA LYS A 109 6.36 5.43 12.11
C LYS A 109 5.34 5.21 13.22
N LEU A 110 4.10 5.63 12.99
CA LEU A 110 2.99 5.41 13.91
C LEU A 110 2.73 3.91 14.11
N ASN A 111 2.62 3.15 13.02
CA ASN A 111 2.42 1.70 13.09
C ASN A 111 3.60 1.00 13.77
N ASP A 112 4.83 1.32 13.39
CA ASP A 112 6.05 0.69 13.92
C ASP A 112 6.33 1.03 15.38
N SER A 113 5.76 2.10 15.94
CA SER A 113 5.86 2.39 17.38
C SER A 113 5.26 1.26 18.25
N TYR A 114 4.42 0.39 17.68
CA TYR A 114 3.84 -0.80 18.32
C TYR A 114 4.41 -2.12 17.80
N TRP A 115 5.57 -2.10 17.17
CA TRP A 115 6.19 -3.25 16.51
C TRP A 115 6.28 -4.52 17.38
N ARG A 116 6.52 -4.39 18.70
CA ARG A 116 6.60 -5.53 19.61
C ARG A 116 5.33 -6.36 19.68
N GLN A 117 4.19 -5.79 19.25
CA GLN A 117 2.88 -6.45 19.27
C GLN A 117 2.50 -7.03 17.90
N SER A 118 3.08 -6.47 16.82
CA SER A 118 2.77 -6.86 15.44
C SER A 118 3.85 -7.75 14.80
N VAL A 119 5.10 -7.66 15.29
CA VAL A 119 6.21 -8.47 14.79
C VAL A 119 6.39 -9.70 15.68
N PRO A 120 6.51 -10.92 15.13
CA PRO A 120 6.77 -12.13 15.92
C PRO A 120 8.03 -11.98 16.78
N PRO A 121 8.04 -12.50 18.04
CA PRO A 121 9.19 -12.37 18.94
C PRO A 121 10.52 -12.85 18.34
N ALA A 122 10.49 -13.91 17.54
CA ALA A 122 11.67 -14.44 16.85
C ALA A 122 12.32 -13.40 15.88
N ASP A 123 11.53 -12.48 15.34
CA ASP A 123 11.99 -11.48 14.37
C ASP A 123 12.33 -10.12 15.00
N HIS A 124 12.12 -9.95 16.32
CA HIS A 124 12.28 -8.67 17.01
C HIS A 124 13.65 -8.04 16.83
N LEU A 125 14.71 -8.83 17.01
CA LEU A 125 16.08 -8.31 16.89
C LEU A 125 16.41 -7.87 15.47
N GLN A 126 15.96 -8.63 14.50
CA GLN A 126 16.17 -8.32 13.07
C GLN A 126 15.40 -7.07 12.68
N PHE A 127 14.13 -6.95 13.10
CA PHE A 127 13.30 -5.78 12.85
C PHE A 127 13.94 -4.51 13.45
N LEU A 128 14.32 -4.57 14.72
CA LEU A 128 14.99 -3.45 15.41
C LEU A 128 16.24 -3.01 14.67
N ARG A 129 17.15 -3.95 14.38
CA ARG A 129 18.40 -3.65 13.66
C ARG A 129 18.16 -3.06 12.27
N HIS A 130 17.14 -3.56 11.55
CA HIS A 130 16.78 -3.02 10.25
C HIS A 130 16.31 -1.57 10.35
N LYS A 131 15.44 -1.26 11.31
CA LYS A 131 14.92 0.10 11.52
C LYS A 131 16.02 1.05 12.00
N GLU A 132 16.80 0.67 12.98
CA GLU A 132 17.89 1.51 13.48
C GLU A 132 18.98 1.77 12.44
N ARG A 133 19.26 0.82 11.56
CA ARG A 133 20.21 1.03 10.45
C ARG A 133 19.71 2.08 9.47
N LYS A 134 18.40 2.11 9.20
CA LYS A 134 17.79 3.02 8.21
C LYS A 134 17.48 4.41 8.80
N PHE A 135 17.08 4.48 10.07
CA PHE A 135 16.49 5.69 10.67
C PHE A 135 17.24 6.18 11.92
N GLY A 136 18.32 5.52 12.30
CA GLY A 136 19.12 5.87 13.48
C GLY A 136 18.72 5.07 14.72
N ARG A 137 19.68 4.95 15.63
CA ARG A 137 19.53 4.20 16.89
C ARG A 137 18.42 4.80 17.75
N GLY A 138 17.55 3.94 18.31
CA GLY A 138 16.45 4.35 19.17
C GLY A 138 15.25 4.96 18.44
N CYS A 139 15.22 4.95 17.10
CA CYS A 139 14.16 5.58 16.31
C CYS A 139 12.75 5.14 16.71
N LEU A 140 12.55 3.87 17.07
CA LEU A 140 11.24 3.33 17.45
C LEU A 140 10.72 3.93 18.76
N GLU A 141 11.58 4.16 19.74
CA GLU A 141 11.20 4.82 20.99
C GLU A 141 10.96 6.33 20.77
N ILE A 142 11.77 6.97 19.93
CA ILE A 142 11.55 8.37 19.52
C ILE A 142 10.19 8.54 18.87
N TRP A 143 9.83 7.69 17.91
CA TRP A 143 8.51 7.76 17.25
C TRP A 143 7.36 7.54 18.22
N LYS A 144 7.54 6.68 19.22
CA LYS A 144 6.55 6.44 20.26
C LYS A 144 6.33 7.69 21.13
N THR A 145 7.40 8.42 21.50
CA THR A 145 7.27 9.68 22.25
C THR A 145 6.67 10.80 21.41
N GLN A 146 6.91 10.81 20.09
CA GLN A 146 6.40 11.81 19.14
C GLN A 146 5.01 11.49 18.60
N ARG A 147 4.33 10.47 19.12
CA ARG A 147 3.07 9.95 18.57
C ARG A 147 2.02 11.02 18.28
N GLU A 148 1.79 11.94 19.22
CA GLU A 148 0.76 12.98 19.06
C GLU A 148 1.12 13.96 17.95
N ALA A 149 2.38 14.37 17.87
CA ALA A 149 2.86 15.23 16.79
C ALA A 149 2.75 14.52 15.41
N LEU A 150 3.11 13.23 15.36
CA LEU A 150 2.98 12.43 14.13
C LEU A 150 1.51 12.25 13.71
N LEU A 151 0.58 12.10 14.66
CA LEU A 151 -0.85 12.03 14.34
C LEU A 151 -1.37 13.35 13.80
N ALA A 152 -1.01 14.48 14.42
CA ALA A 152 -1.38 15.81 13.92
C ALA A 152 -0.79 16.08 12.53
N GLN A 153 0.47 15.68 12.31
CA GLN A 153 1.11 15.79 11.00
C GLN A 153 0.38 14.92 9.96
N LEU A 154 0.04 13.67 10.29
CA LEU A 154 -0.68 12.79 9.36
C LEU A 154 -2.05 13.38 9.00
N GLU A 155 -2.78 13.93 9.97
CA GLU A 155 -4.07 14.58 9.71
C GLU A 155 -3.94 15.73 8.72
N GLN A 156 -2.91 16.58 8.86
CA GLN A 156 -2.63 17.67 7.91
C GLN A 156 -2.28 17.13 6.52
N LEU A 157 -1.45 16.09 6.42
CA LEU A 157 -1.08 15.46 5.16
C LEU A 157 -2.27 14.79 4.45
N LEU A 158 -3.30 14.40 5.19
CA LEU A 158 -4.51 13.79 4.63
C LEU A 158 -5.56 14.83 4.16
N ALA A 159 -5.48 16.09 4.59
CA ALA A 159 -6.43 17.13 4.23
C ALA A 159 -6.60 17.36 2.71
N PRO A 160 -5.55 17.32 1.87
CA PRO A 160 -5.71 17.44 0.42
C PRO A 160 -6.60 16.35 -0.17
N PHE A 161 -6.53 15.13 0.32
CA PHE A 161 -7.37 14.03 -0.17
C PHE A 161 -8.85 14.21 0.23
N GLU A 162 -9.13 14.73 1.44
CA GLU A 162 -10.48 15.10 1.84
C GLU A 162 -11.08 16.13 0.86
N ALA A 163 -10.29 17.15 0.46
CA ALA A 163 -10.70 18.15 -0.51
C ALA A 163 -10.93 17.55 -1.92
N MET A 164 -10.06 16.64 -2.37
CA MET A 164 -10.23 15.97 -3.67
C MET A 164 -11.51 15.15 -3.74
N LEU A 165 -11.89 14.52 -2.64
CA LEU A 165 -13.10 13.68 -2.52
C LEU A 165 -14.41 14.49 -2.35
N LEU A 166 -14.34 15.81 -2.35
CA LEU A 166 -15.50 16.68 -2.24
C LEU A 166 -16.46 16.55 -3.44
N VAL A 167 -15.88 16.37 -4.64
CA VAL A 167 -16.62 16.43 -5.90
C VAL A 167 -16.63 15.12 -6.69
N ARG A 168 -15.98 14.09 -6.18
CA ARG A 168 -15.87 12.79 -6.86
C ARG A 168 -15.69 11.63 -5.90
N PRO A 169 -16.03 10.40 -6.31
CA PRO A 169 -15.97 9.23 -5.41
C PRO A 169 -14.55 8.69 -5.18
N PHE A 170 -13.59 8.97 -6.08
CA PHE A 170 -12.18 8.58 -5.99
C PHE A 170 -11.29 9.80 -6.19
N LEU A 171 -10.00 9.66 -5.90
CA LEU A 171 -9.08 10.82 -5.84
C LEU A 171 -9.03 11.64 -7.13
N LEU A 172 -9.04 10.99 -8.29
CA LEU A 172 -8.87 11.68 -9.56
C LEU A 172 -10.04 11.55 -10.52
N ASP A 173 -10.95 10.58 -10.31
CA ASP A 173 -11.93 10.22 -11.31
C ASP A 173 -13.22 9.65 -10.67
N ALA A 174 -14.21 9.32 -11.50
CA ALA A 174 -15.38 8.53 -11.12
C ALA A 174 -15.04 7.05 -10.86
N ARG A 175 -13.86 6.58 -11.31
CA ARG A 175 -13.33 5.22 -11.11
C ARG A 175 -12.02 5.27 -10.35
N PRO A 176 -11.69 4.21 -9.58
CA PRO A 176 -10.41 4.16 -8.89
C PRO A 176 -9.25 4.14 -9.89
N ARG A 177 -8.22 4.92 -9.61
CA ARG A 177 -6.95 4.96 -10.34
C ARG A 177 -5.83 4.43 -9.45
N PHE A 178 -4.63 4.26 -9.99
CA PHE A 178 -3.51 3.69 -9.21
C PHE A 178 -3.31 4.39 -7.86
N VAL A 179 -3.37 5.71 -7.82
CA VAL A 179 -3.17 6.49 -6.58
C VAL A 179 -4.22 6.23 -5.49
N ASP A 180 -5.41 5.75 -5.85
CA ASP A 180 -6.41 5.29 -4.87
C ASP A 180 -5.94 4.02 -4.17
N PHE A 181 -5.40 3.06 -4.91
CA PHE A 181 -4.85 1.82 -4.35
C PHE A 181 -3.61 2.09 -3.52
N ASP A 182 -2.76 3.01 -3.98
CA ASP A 182 -1.54 3.42 -3.31
C ASP A 182 -1.84 4.03 -1.94
N LEU A 183 -2.67 5.07 -1.89
CA LEU A 183 -3.13 5.66 -0.62
C LEU A 183 -3.82 4.62 0.28
N TYR A 184 -4.66 3.75 -0.29
CA TYR A 184 -5.34 2.70 0.46
C TYR A 184 -4.34 1.74 1.11
N GLY A 185 -3.29 1.34 0.41
CA GLY A 185 -2.24 0.47 0.94
C GLY A 185 -1.42 1.12 2.05
N ILE A 186 -1.04 2.39 1.88
CA ILE A 186 -0.33 3.18 2.89
C ILE A 186 -1.17 3.35 4.16
N LEU A 187 -2.44 3.72 4.03
CA LEU A 187 -3.36 3.82 5.16
C LEU A 187 -3.67 2.46 5.77
N GLY A 188 -3.69 1.39 4.97
CA GLY A 188 -3.84 0.01 5.44
C GLY A 188 -2.72 -0.41 6.39
N ASN A 189 -1.48 0.00 6.11
CA ASN A 189 -0.36 -0.21 7.05
C ASN A 189 -0.54 0.60 8.34
N PHE A 190 -0.88 1.89 8.25
CA PHE A 190 -1.14 2.74 9.41
C PHE A 190 -2.24 2.16 10.32
N LEU A 191 -3.31 1.64 9.73
CA LEU A 191 -4.45 1.08 10.44
C LEU A 191 -4.24 -0.36 10.92
N HIS A 192 -3.19 -1.04 10.45
CA HIS A 192 -2.98 -2.48 10.66
C HIS A 192 -2.97 -2.90 12.13
N SER A 193 -2.38 -2.09 13.00
CA SER A 193 -2.31 -2.38 14.43
C SER A 193 -3.68 -2.35 15.14
N GLY A 194 -4.73 -1.82 14.49
CA GLY A 194 -6.06 -1.60 15.08
C GLY A 194 -6.11 -0.47 16.12
N ARG A 195 -4.98 0.18 16.41
CA ARG A 195 -4.86 1.25 17.42
C ARG A 195 -5.23 2.62 16.92
N TYR A 196 -5.16 2.79 15.62
CA TYR A 196 -5.43 4.06 14.96
C TYR A 196 -6.72 3.99 14.14
N ARG A 197 -7.29 5.16 13.92
CA ARG A 197 -8.42 5.36 13.04
C ARG A 197 -8.12 6.56 12.15
N LEU A 198 -8.77 6.63 11.00
CA LEU A 198 -8.70 7.82 10.16
C LEU A 198 -9.30 9.01 10.92
N PRO A 199 -8.73 10.22 10.74
CA PRO A 199 -9.17 11.42 11.47
C PRO A 199 -10.68 11.65 11.33
N PRO A 200 -11.40 11.96 12.45
CA PRO A 200 -12.83 12.24 12.40
C PRO A 200 -13.20 13.43 11.51
N ALA A 201 -12.30 14.42 11.41
CA ALA A 201 -12.48 15.58 10.55
C ALA A 201 -12.50 15.26 9.04
N HIS A 202 -11.98 14.10 8.63
CA HIS A 202 -11.91 13.68 7.22
C HIS A 202 -13.01 12.65 6.90
N ASP A 203 -14.25 13.09 6.85
CA ASP A 203 -15.42 12.20 6.67
C ASP A 203 -15.46 11.56 5.27
N ARG A 204 -15.14 12.32 4.22
CA ARG A 204 -15.11 11.83 2.84
C ARG A 204 -13.98 10.82 2.63
N LEU A 205 -12.83 11.06 3.24
CA LEU A 205 -11.71 10.12 3.23
C LEU A 205 -12.09 8.79 3.92
N ARG A 206 -12.82 8.85 5.03
CA ARG A 206 -13.36 7.65 5.70
C ARG A 206 -14.38 6.91 4.84
N GLN A 207 -15.25 7.64 4.13
CA GLN A 207 -16.20 7.04 3.18
C GLN A 207 -15.48 6.42 1.98
N TRP A 208 -14.49 7.12 1.43
CA TRP A 208 -13.63 6.60 0.35
C TRP A 208 -12.90 5.33 0.80
N HIS A 209 -12.29 5.32 1.99
CA HIS A 209 -11.60 4.16 2.52
C HIS A 209 -12.53 2.94 2.65
N ARG A 210 -13.78 3.14 3.13
CA ARG A 210 -14.79 2.07 3.14
C ARG A 210 -15.16 1.60 1.73
N ARG A 211 -15.22 2.50 0.76
CA ARG A 211 -15.47 2.17 -0.66
C ARG A 211 -14.34 1.35 -1.25
N MET A 212 -13.09 1.66 -0.91
CA MET A 212 -11.90 0.90 -1.31
C MET A 212 -11.79 -0.46 -0.62
N SER A 213 -12.47 -0.70 0.51
CA SER A 213 -12.44 -1.97 1.23
C SER A 213 -13.51 -2.95 0.71
N GLY A 214 -13.12 -3.90 -0.13
CA GLY A 214 -13.91 -5.13 -0.31
C GLY A 214 -15.04 -5.10 -1.34
N ALA A 215 -16.29 -5.41 -0.91
CA ALA A 215 -17.40 -5.72 -1.81
C ALA A 215 -17.85 -4.56 -2.73
N GLN A 216 -17.75 -3.32 -2.27
CA GLN A 216 -18.11 -2.15 -3.08
C GLN A 216 -17.12 -1.92 -4.21
N LEU A 217 -15.84 -2.21 -4.00
CA LEU A 217 -14.82 -2.07 -5.04
C LEU A 217 -15.07 -3.05 -6.19
N LYS A 218 -15.57 -4.25 -5.89
CA LYS A 218 -15.90 -5.30 -6.90
C LYS A 218 -17.07 -4.90 -7.79
N SER A 219 -18.01 -4.06 -7.34
CA SER A 219 -19.12 -3.61 -8.18
C SER A 219 -18.63 -2.71 -9.32
N PHE A 220 -17.65 -1.84 -9.06
CA PHE A 220 -17.05 -0.99 -10.10
C PHE A 220 -16.26 -1.77 -11.17
N ALA A 221 -15.74 -2.96 -10.84
CA ALA A 221 -15.08 -3.83 -11.79
C ALA A 221 -16.08 -4.52 -12.73
N ARG A 222 -17.25 -4.89 -12.23
CA ARG A 222 -18.31 -5.60 -13.01
C ARG A 222 -19.05 -4.70 -13.99
N GLU A 223 -19.17 -3.41 -13.73
CA GLU A 223 -19.78 -2.45 -14.67
C GLU A 223 -19.00 -2.34 -16.00
N LYS A 224 -17.77 -2.82 -16.05
CA LYS A 224 -16.98 -2.92 -17.28
C LYS A 224 -17.50 -3.96 -18.27
N GLU A 225 -18.21 -4.99 -17.80
CA GLU A 225 -18.76 -6.05 -18.65
C GLU A 225 -20.07 -5.64 -19.34
N LEU A 226 -20.69 -4.53 -18.90
CA LEU A 226 -22.01 -4.08 -19.40
C LEU A 226 -21.93 -2.93 -20.41
N HIS A 227 -20.77 -2.30 -20.59
CA HIS A 227 -20.53 -1.23 -21.58
C HIS A 227 -19.14 -1.42 -22.21
N PRO A 228 -19.03 -2.20 -23.32
CA PRO A 228 -17.78 -2.37 -24.07
C PRO A 228 -17.35 -1.07 -24.78
#